data_1207b582957b7c335dc1abc90a7cb1aa
#
_entry.id   1207b582957b7c335dc1abc90a7cb1aa
#
_cell.length_a   1.000
_cell.length_b   1.000
_cell.length_c   1.000
_cell.angle_alpha   90.00
_cell.angle_beta   90.00
_cell.angle_gamma   90.00
#
_symmetry.space_group_name_H-M   'P 1'
#
loop_
_entity.id
_entity.type
_entity.pdbx_description
1 polymer ?
#
loop_
_entity_poly.entity_id
_entity_poly.type
_entity_poly.pdbx_seq_one_letter_code
_entity_poly.pdbx_strand_id
1 'polypeptide(L)'
;MPDGAPAKADQIAFGRDSRSAGGWGSPTGFRRAESMVGKRVMGIDPGLTRCGLSVVQAGQGRAVFPVAVGVVRTESHVPLEQRLQRLYRAVSEWIADYSPDVVAIERVFERSNVSTVMNTAHASGVLMLAAAERGLAVESYTPSEVKKAISGNGRADKAQMTKMITRILGLSEAPKPADAADALALAVCHCWRGPMHQFLRA
;
A
#
# COMPACT_ATOMS: atom_id res chain seq x y z
N MET A 1 -31.86 -13.11 -6.87
CA MET A 1 -30.58 -12.39 -6.95
C MET A 1 -30.49 -11.49 -5.74
N PRO A 2 -29.72 -11.76 -4.67
CA PRO A 2 -29.47 -10.78 -3.63
C PRO A 2 -28.31 -9.89 -4.07
N ASP A 3 -28.59 -8.61 -4.24
CA ASP A 3 -27.61 -7.54 -4.40
C ASP A 3 -26.76 -7.43 -3.12
N GLY A 4 -25.66 -8.17 -3.09
CA GLY A 4 -24.61 -7.98 -2.12
C GLY A 4 -23.78 -6.79 -2.57
N ALA A 5 -24.01 -5.62 -2.04
CA ALA A 5 -23.08 -4.49 -2.18
C ALA A 5 -21.67 -4.97 -1.80
N PRO A 6 -20.62 -4.67 -2.59
CA PRO A 6 -19.27 -5.09 -2.26
C PRO A 6 -18.87 -4.48 -0.92
N ALA A 7 -18.51 -5.32 0.06
CA ALA A 7 -17.98 -4.83 1.33
C ALA A 7 -16.76 -3.97 1.02
N LYS A 8 -16.82 -2.68 1.37
CA LYS A 8 -15.69 -1.75 1.26
C LYS A 8 -14.48 -2.35 1.98
N ALA A 9 -13.29 -2.18 1.41
CA ALA A 9 -12.05 -2.51 2.11
C ALA A 9 -12.06 -1.81 3.48
N ASP A 10 -11.53 -2.47 4.52
CA ASP A 10 -11.33 -1.84 5.83
C ASP A 10 -10.35 -0.68 5.65
N GLN A 11 -10.87 0.52 5.46
CA GLN A 11 -10.10 1.72 5.12
C GLN A 11 -9.96 2.64 6.31
N ILE A 12 -8.75 3.16 6.51
CA ILE A 12 -8.47 4.27 7.41
C ILE A 12 -7.92 5.41 6.57
N ALA A 13 -8.71 6.49 6.44
CA ALA A 13 -8.26 7.72 5.80
C ALA A 13 -7.71 8.69 6.85
N PHE A 14 -6.55 9.26 6.58
CA PHE A 14 -5.94 10.28 7.42
C PHE A 14 -6.31 11.66 6.88
N GLY A 15 -7.21 12.40 7.55
CA GLY A 15 -7.36 13.83 7.30
C GLY A 15 -8.46 14.33 6.37
N ARG A 16 -9.57 13.60 6.21
CA ARG A 16 -10.86 14.17 5.80
C ARG A 16 -11.93 13.74 6.78
N ASP A 17 -12.54 14.76 7.45
CA ASP A 17 -13.74 14.73 8.28
C ASP A 17 -14.02 13.45 9.12
N SER A 18 -13.69 13.54 10.39
CA SER A 18 -13.76 12.47 11.40
C SER A 18 -15.17 12.16 11.88
N ARG A 19 -16.18 11.99 11.02
CA ARG A 19 -17.55 11.71 11.49
C ARG A 19 -18.06 10.29 11.31
N SER A 20 -17.23 9.33 10.83
CA SER A 20 -17.69 7.94 10.73
C SER A 20 -16.59 6.90 10.56
N ALA A 21 -15.53 6.87 11.38
CA ALA A 21 -14.63 5.72 11.40
C ALA A 21 -14.09 5.48 12.81
N GLY A 22 -14.32 4.27 13.32
CA GLY A 22 -13.88 3.86 14.65
C GLY A 22 -12.36 3.86 14.80
N GLY A 23 -11.87 4.61 15.75
CA GLY A 23 -10.86 4.22 16.69
C GLY A 23 -9.40 4.18 16.29
N TRP A 24 -8.88 5.10 15.45
CA TRP A 24 -7.45 5.43 15.45
C TRP A 24 -7.32 6.92 15.76
N GLY A 25 -6.64 7.26 16.86
CA GLY A 25 -6.46 8.64 17.28
C GLY A 25 -5.83 9.48 16.17
N SER A 26 -6.48 10.57 15.81
CA SER A 26 -5.91 11.57 14.89
C SER A 26 -4.57 12.05 15.46
N PRO A 27 -3.48 12.09 14.66
CA PRO A 27 -2.24 12.70 15.11
C PRO A 27 -2.53 14.17 15.43
N THR A 28 -2.36 14.55 16.70
CA THR A 28 -2.42 15.95 17.12
C THR A 28 -1.27 16.70 16.45
N GLY A 29 -1.57 17.55 15.48
CA GLY A 29 -0.58 18.38 14.82
C GLY A 29 -0.60 18.41 13.30
N PHE A 30 -1.57 17.81 12.62
CA PHE A 30 -1.71 17.90 11.18
C PHE A 30 -2.06 19.35 10.77
N ARG A 31 -1.06 20.11 10.35
CA ARG A 31 -1.31 21.33 9.57
C ARG A 31 -1.97 20.90 8.26
N ARG A 32 -3.07 21.59 7.93
CA ARG A 32 -3.86 21.43 6.71
C ARG A 32 -2.97 21.24 5.49
N ALA A 33 -3.20 20.18 4.70
CA ALA A 33 -2.42 19.77 3.54
C ALA A 33 -2.57 20.69 2.31
N GLU A 34 -2.86 21.97 2.49
CA GLU A 34 -3.17 22.90 1.40
C GLU A 34 -1.95 23.43 0.62
N SER A 35 -0.72 23.04 0.96
CA SER A 35 0.49 23.43 0.21
C SER A 35 1.48 22.29 -0.04
N MET A 36 1.05 21.03 0.00
CA MET A 36 1.96 19.90 -0.18
C MET A 36 2.07 19.53 -1.65
N VAL A 37 2.98 20.21 -2.35
CA VAL A 37 3.38 19.90 -3.72
C VAL A 37 4.32 18.70 -3.69
N GLY A 38 3.79 17.50 -3.78
CA GLY A 38 4.58 16.25 -3.85
C GLY A 38 3.75 15.12 -4.45
N LYS A 39 4.42 14.14 -5.06
CA LYS A 39 3.77 12.98 -5.66
C LYS A 39 3.07 12.12 -4.61
N ARG A 40 1.89 11.62 -4.97
CA ARG A 40 1.19 10.57 -4.22
C ARG A 40 1.66 9.21 -4.69
N VAL A 41 2.02 8.38 -3.76
CA VAL A 41 2.48 7.02 -4.01
C VAL A 41 1.49 6.04 -3.39
N MET A 42 0.95 5.15 -4.22
CA MET A 42 0.17 4.02 -3.74
C MET A 42 1.09 2.83 -3.50
N GLY A 43 1.11 2.29 -2.29
CA GLY A 43 1.83 1.07 -1.94
C GLY A 43 0.89 -0.13 -1.92
N ILE A 44 1.31 -1.22 -2.53
CA ILE A 44 0.54 -2.47 -2.61
C ILE A 44 1.39 -3.64 -2.13
N ASP A 45 0.96 -4.31 -1.06
CA ASP A 45 1.46 -5.60 -0.62
C ASP A 45 0.53 -6.70 -1.14
N PRO A 46 0.91 -7.41 -2.24
CA PRO A 46 -0.01 -8.29 -2.96
C PRO A 46 -0.21 -9.61 -2.23
N GLY A 47 -1.43 -9.93 -1.90
CA GLY A 47 -1.85 -11.22 -1.38
C GLY A 47 -3.28 -11.55 -1.78
N LEU A 48 -3.53 -12.81 -2.20
CA LEU A 48 -4.86 -13.21 -2.64
C LEU A 48 -5.88 -13.20 -1.50
N THR A 49 -5.51 -13.61 -0.30
CA THR A 49 -6.41 -13.61 0.88
C THR A 49 -6.44 -12.27 1.60
N ARG A 50 -5.30 -11.60 1.68
CA ARG A 50 -5.15 -10.27 2.25
C ARG A 50 -4.19 -9.48 1.38
N CYS A 51 -4.64 -8.34 0.89
CA CYS A 51 -3.86 -7.41 0.10
C CYS A 51 -3.79 -6.08 0.85
N GLY A 52 -2.60 -5.69 1.25
CA GLY A 52 -2.35 -4.40 1.89
C GLY A 52 -2.35 -3.27 0.86
N LEU A 53 -3.06 -2.19 1.16
CA LEU A 53 -3.10 -0.98 0.33
C LEU A 53 -2.73 0.23 1.18
N SER A 54 -1.97 1.14 0.62
CA SER A 54 -1.68 2.43 1.25
C SER A 54 -1.55 3.54 0.23
N VAL A 55 -1.77 4.77 0.65
CA VAL A 55 -1.42 5.97 -0.12
C VAL A 55 -0.67 6.92 0.81
N VAL A 56 0.46 7.40 0.35
CA VAL A 56 1.25 8.43 1.04
C VAL A 56 1.49 9.62 0.12
N GLN A 57 1.71 10.79 0.72
CA GLN A 57 2.09 12.02 0.04
C GLN A 57 3.56 12.31 0.33
N ALA A 58 4.38 12.41 -0.71
CA ALA A 58 5.77 12.87 -0.55
C ALA A 58 5.80 14.36 -0.19
N GLY A 59 6.65 14.74 0.75
CA GLY A 59 6.93 16.12 1.12
C GLY A 59 8.34 16.54 0.70
N GLN A 60 8.83 17.63 1.29
CA GLN A 60 10.20 18.09 1.04
C GLN A 60 11.24 17.16 1.65
N GLY A 61 12.32 16.89 0.94
CA GLY A 61 13.41 16.03 1.39
C GLY A 61 12.94 14.57 1.62
N ARG A 62 12.99 14.11 2.85
CA ARG A 62 12.55 12.76 3.24
C ARG A 62 11.19 12.74 3.96
N ALA A 63 10.50 13.87 4.02
CA ALA A 63 9.18 13.92 4.64
C ALA A 63 8.17 13.11 3.82
N VAL A 64 7.36 12.29 4.50
CA VAL A 64 6.28 11.50 3.90
C VAL A 64 5.09 11.54 4.85
N PHE A 65 3.90 11.76 4.30
CA PHE A 65 2.68 11.89 5.07
C PHE A 65 1.69 10.79 4.68
N PRO A 66 1.08 10.11 5.65
CA PRO A 66 0.06 9.10 5.36
C PRO A 66 -1.22 9.77 4.86
N VAL A 67 -1.83 9.21 3.82
CA VAL A 67 -3.12 9.67 3.27
C VAL A 67 -4.19 8.64 3.57
N ALA A 68 -3.94 7.37 3.27
CA ALA A 68 -4.85 6.27 3.53
C ALA A 68 -4.08 4.96 3.70
N VAL A 69 -4.64 4.04 4.47
CA VAL A 69 -4.16 2.67 4.59
C VAL A 69 -5.33 1.72 4.81
N GLY A 70 -5.24 0.51 4.28
CA GLY A 70 -6.27 -0.50 4.44
C GLY A 70 -5.84 -1.88 3.96
N VAL A 71 -6.72 -2.85 4.15
CA VAL A 71 -6.51 -4.23 3.71
C VAL A 71 -7.77 -4.74 3.03
N VAL A 72 -7.60 -5.21 1.80
CA VAL A 72 -8.65 -5.94 1.08
C VAL A 72 -8.58 -7.41 1.47
N ARG A 73 -9.70 -7.98 1.88
CA ARG A 73 -9.81 -9.39 2.26
C ARG A 73 -10.66 -10.15 1.24
N THR A 74 -10.26 -11.36 0.95
CA THR A 74 -11.06 -12.32 0.18
C THR A 74 -11.10 -13.66 0.89
N GLU A 75 -12.26 -14.30 0.84
CA GLU A 75 -12.47 -15.58 1.51
C GLU A 75 -11.92 -16.74 0.68
N SER A 76 -11.28 -17.72 1.34
CA SER A 76 -10.63 -18.85 0.65
C SER A 76 -11.59 -19.80 -0.06
N HIS A 77 -12.85 -19.85 0.38
CA HIS A 77 -13.89 -20.68 -0.24
C HIS A 77 -14.51 -20.07 -1.51
N VAL A 78 -14.22 -18.78 -1.78
CA VAL A 78 -14.71 -18.09 -2.98
C VAL A 78 -13.82 -18.46 -4.18
N PRO A 79 -14.39 -18.70 -5.37
CA PRO A 79 -13.63 -19.01 -6.59
C PRO A 79 -12.55 -17.97 -6.90
N LEU A 80 -11.42 -18.43 -7.45
CA LEU A 80 -10.23 -17.62 -7.69
C LEU A 80 -10.54 -16.35 -8.49
N GLU A 81 -11.27 -16.49 -9.59
CA GLU A 81 -11.62 -15.38 -10.50
C GLU A 81 -12.45 -14.29 -9.82
N GLN A 82 -13.34 -14.67 -8.90
CA GLN A 82 -14.15 -13.72 -8.14
C GLN A 82 -13.29 -12.98 -7.09
N ARG A 83 -12.33 -13.68 -6.48
CA ARG A 83 -11.36 -13.07 -5.56
C ARG A 83 -10.47 -12.07 -6.28
N LEU A 84 -9.98 -12.42 -7.47
CA LEU A 84 -9.18 -11.54 -8.32
C LEU A 84 -10.00 -10.32 -8.76
N GLN A 85 -11.27 -10.52 -9.16
CA GLN A 85 -12.16 -9.42 -9.52
C GLN A 85 -12.36 -8.45 -8.34
N ARG A 86 -12.50 -8.97 -7.10
CA ARG A 86 -12.62 -8.13 -5.90
C ARG A 86 -11.37 -7.29 -5.66
N LEU A 87 -10.17 -7.88 -5.81
CA LEU A 87 -8.90 -7.15 -5.69
C LEU A 87 -8.78 -6.05 -6.75
N TYR A 88 -9.08 -6.38 -8.01
CA TYR A 88 -9.08 -5.43 -9.12
C TYR A 88 -10.00 -4.23 -8.86
N ARG A 89 -11.25 -4.48 -8.46
CA ARG A 89 -12.23 -3.43 -8.16
C ARG A 89 -11.75 -2.54 -7.01
N ALA A 90 -11.29 -3.12 -5.91
CA ALA A 90 -10.83 -2.38 -4.75
C ALA A 90 -9.65 -1.44 -5.11
N VAL A 91 -8.66 -1.91 -5.87
CA VAL A 91 -7.53 -1.06 -6.30
C VAL A 91 -8.00 0.01 -7.27
N SER A 92 -8.92 -0.31 -8.20
CA SER A 92 -9.49 0.68 -9.12
C SER A 92 -10.25 1.79 -8.38
N GLU A 93 -11.00 1.46 -7.33
CA GLU A 93 -11.68 2.41 -6.44
C GLU A 93 -10.65 3.29 -5.69
N TRP A 94 -9.60 2.68 -5.12
CA TRP A 94 -8.56 3.42 -4.43
C TRP A 94 -7.82 4.39 -5.35
N ILE A 95 -7.51 3.98 -6.58
CA ILE A 95 -6.89 4.86 -7.57
C ILE A 95 -7.81 6.04 -7.89
N ALA A 96 -9.12 5.81 -8.04
CA ALA A 96 -10.08 6.88 -8.29
C ALA A 96 -10.23 7.84 -7.10
N ASP A 97 -10.30 7.30 -5.86
CA ASP A 97 -10.54 8.09 -4.64
C ASP A 97 -9.32 8.92 -4.24
N TYR A 98 -8.11 8.37 -4.40
CA TYR A 98 -6.89 8.98 -3.89
C TYR A 98 -5.99 9.58 -4.97
N SER A 99 -6.25 9.31 -6.25
CA SER A 99 -5.51 9.84 -7.41
C SER A 99 -3.98 9.76 -7.20
N PRO A 100 -3.40 8.56 -7.04
CA PRO A 100 -1.95 8.40 -6.93
C PRO A 100 -1.27 8.69 -8.28
N ASP A 101 -0.02 9.16 -8.25
CA ASP A 101 0.81 9.40 -9.44
C ASP A 101 1.58 8.15 -9.88
N VAL A 102 1.77 7.18 -8.96
CA VAL A 102 2.55 5.96 -9.18
C VAL A 102 2.14 4.88 -8.21
N VAL A 103 2.29 3.63 -8.63
CA VAL A 103 2.08 2.44 -7.78
C VAL A 103 3.43 1.79 -7.46
N ALA A 104 3.68 1.55 -6.18
CA ALA A 104 4.79 0.75 -5.67
C ALA A 104 4.27 -0.60 -5.20
N ILE A 105 4.72 -1.70 -5.80
CA ILE A 105 4.25 -3.04 -5.50
C ILE A 105 5.39 -3.94 -5.04
N GLU A 106 5.13 -4.86 -4.08
CA GLU A 106 6.12 -5.87 -3.72
C GLU A 106 6.31 -6.86 -4.86
N ARG A 107 7.57 -7.15 -5.18
CA ARG A 107 7.93 -8.18 -6.16
C ARG A 107 7.69 -9.56 -5.57
N VAL A 108 6.92 -10.38 -6.28
CA VAL A 108 6.73 -11.80 -5.93
C VAL A 108 8.09 -12.51 -5.91
N PHE A 109 8.41 -13.18 -4.81
CA PHE A 109 9.68 -13.88 -4.61
C PHE A 109 9.48 -15.36 -4.29
N GLU A 110 10.33 -16.20 -4.84
CA GLU A 110 10.31 -17.67 -4.73
C GLU A 110 10.88 -18.16 -3.39
N ARG A 111 10.23 -17.81 -2.27
CA ARG A 111 10.60 -18.36 -0.94
C ARG A 111 9.46 -19.08 -0.22
N SER A 112 8.34 -19.25 -0.89
CA SER A 112 7.13 -19.91 -0.38
C SER A 112 6.84 -21.16 -1.20
N ASN A 113 5.89 -21.99 -0.75
CA ASN A 113 5.43 -23.09 -1.56
C ASN A 113 4.81 -22.58 -2.88
N VAL A 114 4.84 -23.40 -3.92
CA VAL A 114 4.41 -23.05 -5.28
C VAL A 114 2.99 -22.48 -5.29
N SER A 115 2.06 -23.04 -4.52
CA SER A 115 0.68 -22.58 -4.45
C SER A 115 0.57 -21.12 -3.93
N THR A 116 1.33 -20.78 -2.90
CA THR A 116 1.37 -19.40 -2.37
C THR A 116 1.95 -18.43 -3.38
N VAL A 117 3.03 -18.81 -4.05
CA VAL A 117 3.67 -17.98 -5.10
C VAL A 117 2.70 -17.74 -6.25
N MET A 118 2.02 -18.77 -6.74
CA MET A 118 1.04 -18.66 -7.83
C MET A 118 -0.13 -17.75 -7.44
N ASN A 119 -0.69 -17.91 -6.24
CA ASN A 119 -1.78 -17.08 -5.76
C ASN A 119 -1.36 -15.59 -5.66
N THR A 120 -0.16 -15.32 -5.16
CA THR A 120 0.38 -13.96 -5.09
C THR A 120 0.67 -13.40 -6.48
N ALA A 121 1.17 -14.22 -7.41
CA ALA A 121 1.41 -13.81 -8.80
C ALA A 121 0.10 -13.44 -9.52
N HIS A 122 -0.96 -14.24 -9.37
CA HIS A 122 -2.28 -13.90 -9.91
C HIS A 122 -2.80 -12.58 -9.34
N ALA A 123 -2.71 -12.40 -8.03
CA ALA A 123 -3.10 -11.14 -7.39
C ALA A 123 -2.27 -9.97 -7.94
N SER A 124 -0.93 -10.08 -7.97
CA SER A 124 -0.05 -9.05 -8.53
C SER A 124 -0.41 -8.67 -9.95
N GLY A 125 -0.71 -9.65 -10.81
CA GLY A 125 -1.06 -9.40 -12.21
C GLY A 125 -2.29 -8.51 -12.35
N VAL A 126 -3.37 -8.79 -11.63
CA VAL A 126 -4.59 -7.98 -11.70
C VAL A 126 -4.44 -6.61 -11.05
N LEU A 127 -3.61 -6.48 -10.00
CA LEU A 127 -3.31 -5.21 -9.35
C LEU A 127 -2.48 -4.29 -10.25
N MET A 128 -1.49 -4.85 -10.97
CA MET A 128 -0.74 -4.12 -11.99
C MET A 128 -1.61 -3.72 -13.18
N LEU A 129 -2.51 -4.59 -13.62
CA LEU A 129 -3.46 -4.29 -14.68
C LEU A 129 -4.36 -3.10 -14.32
N ALA A 130 -4.92 -3.10 -13.10
CA ALA A 130 -5.75 -1.99 -12.62
C ALA A 130 -5.01 -0.64 -12.62
N ALA A 131 -3.72 -0.64 -12.31
CA ALA A 131 -2.87 0.56 -12.40
C ALA A 131 -2.60 0.97 -13.85
N ALA A 132 -2.26 0.01 -14.72
CA ALA A 132 -1.94 0.25 -16.12
C ALA A 132 -3.14 0.82 -16.91
N GLU A 133 -4.36 0.33 -16.66
CA GLU A 133 -5.59 0.87 -17.28
C GLU A 133 -5.88 2.33 -16.93
N ARG A 134 -5.30 2.82 -15.82
CA ARG A 134 -5.36 4.23 -15.41
C ARG A 134 -4.11 5.03 -15.83
N GLY A 135 -3.23 4.43 -16.64
CA GLY A 135 -2.00 5.07 -17.13
C GLY A 135 -0.94 5.28 -16.05
N LEU A 136 -1.04 4.59 -14.90
CA LEU A 136 -0.09 4.73 -13.81
C LEU A 136 1.13 3.85 -14.05
N ALA A 137 2.32 4.40 -13.80
CA ALA A 137 3.54 3.63 -13.71
C ALA A 137 3.51 2.70 -12.50
N VAL A 138 4.05 1.47 -12.67
CA VAL A 138 4.17 0.49 -11.60
C VAL A 138 5.65 0.17 -11.37
N GLU A 139 6.12 0.44 -10.16
CA GLU A 139 7.50 0.15 -9.73
C GLU A 139 7.50 -1.00 -8.72
N SER A 140 8.35 -2.02 -8.99
CA SER A 140 8.41 -3.23 -8.18
C SER A 140 9.65 -3.23 -7.28
N TYR A 141 9.46 -3.57 -6.01
CA TYR A 141 10.50 -3.61 -4.99
C TYR A 141 10.60 -4.99 -4.35
N THR A 142 11.82 -5.46 -4.13
CA THR A 142 12.05 -6.68 -3.35
C THR A 142 11.90 -6.39 -1.84
N PRO A 143 11.54 -7.38 -1.02
CA PRO A 143 11.47 -7.22 0.44
C PRO A 143 12.76 -6.67 1.04
N SER A 144 13.93 -7.07 0.53
CA SER A 144 15.21 -6.61 1.05
C SER A 144 15.51 -5.15 0.69
N GLU A 145 15.06 -4.68 -0.47
CA GLU A 145 15.15 -3.27 -0.87
C GLU A 145 14.28 -2.39 0.03
N VAL A 146 13.04 -2.81 0.28
CA VAL A 146 12.14 -2.10 1.19
C VAL A 146 12.73 -2.02 2.59
N LYS A 147 13.19 -3.16 3.15
CA LYS A 147 13.84 -3.21 4.46
C LYS A 147 15.05 -2.29 4.54
N LYS A 148 15.93 -2.33 3.53
CA LYS A 148 17.11 -1.47 3.47
C LYS A 148 16.75 0.01 3.42
N ALA A 149 15.73 0.38 2.64
CA ALA A 149 15.29 1.77 2.51
C ALA A 149 14.74 2.33 3.83
N ILE A 150 13.90 1.54 4.53
CA ILE A 150 13.17 1.95 5.73
C ILE A 150 14.06 1.90 6.99
N SER A 151 14.82 0.82 7.19
CA SER A 151 15.58 0.58 8.43
C SER A 151 17.09 0.71 8.28
N GLY A 152 17.61 0.89 7.06
CA GLY A 152 19.04 0.80 6.77
C GLY A 152 19.58 -0.64 6.71
N ASN A 153 18.80 -1.63 7.12
CA ASN A 153 19.19 -3.05 7.19
C ASN A 153 18.24 -3.92 6.36
N GLY A 154 18.74 -4.52 5.27
CA GLY A 154 17.96 -5.41 4.41
C GLY A 154 17.47 -6.71 5.07
N ARG A 155 17.93 -7.02 6.28
CA ARG A 155 17.53 -8.19 7.09
C ARG A 155 16.63 -7.83 8.28
N ALA A 156 16.14 -6.58 8.37
CA ALA A 156 15.24 -6.15 9.43
C ALA A 156 14.05 -7.09 9.59
N ASP A 157 13.66 -7.37 10.83
CA ASP A 157 12.48 -8.16 11.13
C ASP A 157 11.17 -7.33 11.04
N LYS A 158 10.01 -8.00 11.14
CA LYS A 158 8.71 -7.33 11.04
C LYS A 158 8.48 -6.29 12.14
N ALA A 159 8.90 -6.57 13.36
CA ALA A 159 8.71 -5.67 14.49
C ALA A 159 9.53 -4.37 14.29
N GLN A 160 10.77 -4.50 13.84
CA GLN A 160 11.63 -3.37 13.49
C GLN A 160 11.01 -2.54 12.36
N MET A 161 10.52 -3.18 11.28
CA MET A 161 9.89 -2.50 10.16
C MET A 161 8.65 -1.73 10.60
N THR A 162 7.75 -2.36 11.35
CA THR A 162 6.54 -1.72 11.87
C THR A 162 6.87 -0.51 12.76
N LYS A 163 7.84 -0.65 13.68
CA LYS A 163 8.31 0.45 14.54
C LYS A 163 8.86 1.61 13.71
N MET A 164 9.66 1.32 12.68
CA MET A 164 10.23 2.35 11.82
C MET A 164 9.15 3.09 11.02
N ILE A 165 8.20 2.38 10.41
CA ILE A 165 7.09 2.99 9.66
C ILE A 165 6.22 3.86 10.56
N THR A 166 5.88 3.37 11.76
CA THR A 166 5.14 4.15 12.76
C THR A 166 5.84 5.48 13.06
N ARG A 167 7.16 5.43 13.28
CA ARG A 167 7.97 6.62 13.59
C ARG A 167 8.10 7.56 12.38
N ILE A 168 8.39 7.03 11.19
CA ILE A 168 8.59 7.81 9.95
C ILE A 168 7.33 8.60 9.61
N LEU A 169 6.16 7.98 9.74
CA LEU A 169 4.87 8.56 9.41
C LEU A 169 4.22 9.32 10.57
N GLY A 170 4.86 9.36 11.75
CA GLY A 170 4.33 10.06 12.94
C GLY A 170 3.01 9.49 13.45
N LEU A 171 2.79 8.17 13.28
CA LEU A 171 1.54 7.53 13.70
C LEU A 171 1.51 7.37 15.21
N SER A 172 0.35 7.56 15.83
CA SER A 172 0.14 7.35 17.27
C SER A 172 0.22 5.88 17.69
N GLU A 173 -0.14 4.98 16.77
CA GLU A 173 -0.11 3.54 16.98
C GLU A 173 0.45 2.82 15.75
N ALA A 174 0.95 1.60 15.98
CA ALA A 174 1.42 0.73 14.91
C ALA A 174 0.26 0.36 13.95
N PRO A 175 0.46 0.44 12.62
CA PRO A 175 -0.55 0.01 11.65
C PRO A 175 -0.94 -1.45 11.85
N LYS A 176 -2.23 -1.75 11.83
CA LYS A 176 -2.79 -3.10 11.93
C LYS A 176 -3.82 -3.33 10.82
N PRO A 177 -3.89 -4.54 10.23
CA PRO A 177 -2.97 -5.67 10.44
C PRO A 177 -1.58 -5.42 9.81
N ALA A 178 -0.67 -6.40 9.91
CA ALA A 178 0.71 -6.27 9.42
C ALA A 178 0.80 -5.89 7.93
N ASP A 179 -0.11 -6.42 7.10
CA ASP A 179 -0.18 -6.13 5.66
C ASP A 179 -0.35 -4.61 5.37
N ALA A 180 -0.98 -3.86 6.29
CA ALA A 180 -1.09 -2.41 6.21
C ALA A 180 0.28 -1.72 6.42
N ALA A 181 1.09 -2.20 7.36
CA ALA A 181 2.43 -1.68 7.58
C ALA A 181 3.36 -2.00 6.41
N ASP A 182 3.24 -3.20 5.81
CA ASP A 182 4.04 -3.62 4.67
C ASP A 182 3.70 -2.75 3.43
N ALA A 183 2.43 -2.46 3.18
CA ALA A 183 2.00 -1.54 2.10
C ALA A 183 2.52 -0.10 2.32
N LEU A 184 2.46 0.44 3.55
CA LEU A 184 3.03 1.74 3.87
C LEU A 184 4.55 1.77 3.64
N ALA A 185 5.26 0.69 4.02
CA ALA A 185 6.70 0.59 3.80
C ALA A 185 7.07 0.63 2.32
N LEU A 186 6.28 0.01 1.43
CA LEU A 186 6.46 0.06 -0.03
C LEU A 186 6.31 1.48 -0.56
N ALA A 187 5.25 2.19 -0.17
CA ALA A 187 5.01 3.56 -0.60
C ALA A 187 6.12 4.51 -0.13
N VAL A 188 6.54 4.42 1.13
CA VAL A 188 7.66 5.21 1.69
C VAL A 188 8.98 4.86 0.99
N CYS A 189 9.24 3.57 0.74
CA CYS A 189 10.42 3.12 -0.01
C CYS A 189 10.48 3.79 -1.38
N HIS A 190 9.37 3.83 -2.10
CA HIS A 190 9.30 4.51 -3.41
C HIS A 190 9.55 6.01 -3.29
N CYS A 191 8.95 6.70 -2.32
CA CYS A 191 9.21 8.13 -2.09
C CYS A 191 10.71 8.44 -1.92
N TRP A 192 11.45 7.54 -1.28
CA TRP A 192 12.88 7.75 -1.02
C TRP A 192 13.83 7.24 -2.10
N ARG A 193 13.42 6.25 -2.91
CA ARG A 193 14.26 5.59 -3.92
C ARG A 193 13.79 5.79 -5.36
N GLY A 194 12.51 6.11 -5.58
CA GLY A 194 11.92 6.22 -6.90
C GLY A 194 12.69 7.11 -7.87
N PRO A 195 13.10 8.33 -7.49
CA PRO A 195 13.90 9.20 -8.35
C PRO A 195 15.23 8.57 -8.78
N MET A 196 15.87 7.79 -7.90
CA MET A 196 17.15 7.14 -8.20
C MET A 196 17.00 5.94 -9.17
N HIS A 197 15.85 5.23 -9.12
CA HIS A 197 15.58 4.12 -10.03
C HIS A 197 15.37 4.57 -11.49
N GLN A 198 14.88 5.77 -11.72
CA GLN A 198 14.71 6.31 -13.07
C GLN A 198 16.06 6.56 -13.76
N PHE A 199 17.10 6.96 -13.02
CA PHE A 199 18.43 7.18 -13.55
C PHE A 199 19.20 5.87 -13.86
N LEU A 200 18.81 4.74 -13.24
CA LEU A 200 19.47 3.45 -13.47
C LEU A 200 18.87 2.64 -14.62
N ARG A 201 17.74 3.08 -15.19
CA ARG A 201 17.03 2.46 -16.33
C ARG A 201 17.21 3.21 -17.65
N ALA A 202 17.86 4.37 -17.62
CA ALA A 202 18.24 5.14 -18.80
C ALA A 202 19.67 4.78 -19.24
#